data_96d28afd14fe013a7a9711b877dfaea2
#
_entry.id   96d28afd14fe013a7a9711b877dfaea2
#
_cell.length_a   1.000
_cell.length_b   1.000
_cell.length_c   1.000
_cell.angle_alpha   90.00
_cell.angle_beta   90.00
_cell.angle_gamma   90.00
#
_symmetry.space_group_name_H-M   'P 1'
#
loop_
_entity.id
_entity.type
_entity.pdbx_description
1 polymer ?
#
loop_
_entity_poly.entity_id
_entity_poly.type
_entity_poly.pdbx_seq_one_letter_code
_entity_poly.pdbx_strand_id
1 'polypeptide(L)'
;MVGLLETERVLASVIEAVIGACYLQAGYERTAEAVVEAFQPEVERALQNPVDFKSALQELLARRGETVSYEVTAEEGPPHERQFEVVALVDGAEVARGSGRSKKDAEQAAAETALEVF
;
A
#
# COMPACT_ATOMS: atom_id res chain seq x y z
N MET A 1 -13.61 15.78 12.00
CA MET A 1 -13.95 14.54 11.27
C MET A 1 -15.13 14.74 10.34
N VAL A 2 -16.24 15.27 10.83
CA VAL A 2 -17.43 15.55 9.99
C VAL A 2 -17.09 16.52 8.85
N GLY A 3 -16.31 17.58 9.10
CA GLY A 3 -15.90 18.54 8.10
C GLY A 3 -15.00 17.96 7.01
N LEU A 4 -14.16 16.98 7.33
CA LEU A 4 -13.30 16.29 6.36
C LEU A 4 -14.11 15.45 5.38
N LEU A 5 -15.10 14.71 5.86
CA LEU A 5 -15.99 13.91 5.02
C LEU A 5 -16.84 14.78 4.09
N GLU A 6 -17.32 15.93 4.59
CA GLU A 6 -18.05 16.89 3.77
C GLU A 6 -17.16 17.50 2.69
N THR A 7 -15.91 17.82 3.02
CA THR A 7 -14.93 18.34 2.06
C THR A 7 -14.64 17.33 0.95
N GLU A 8 -14.48 16.06 1.28
CA GLU A 8 -14.28 15.00 0.30
C GLU A 8 -15.50 14.83 -0.62
N ARG A 9 -16.71 14.89 -0.08
CA ARG A 9 -17.94 14.81 -0.87
C ARG A 9 -18.08 16.00 -1.83
N VAL A 10 -17.80 17.21 -1.35
CA VAL A 10 -17.83 18.41 -2.18
C VAL A 10 -16.82 18.32 -3.30
N LEU A 11 -15.60 17.88 -2.99
CA LEU A 11 -14.55 17.70 -3.99
C LEU A 11 -14.95 16.68 -5.06
N ALA A 12 -15.51 15.54 -4.65
CA ALA A 12 -15.99 14.52 -5.58
C ALA A 12 -17.10 15.05 -6.48
N SER A 13 -18.04 15.81 -5.94
CA SER A 13 -19.14 16.43 -6.70
C SER A 13 -18.63 17.47 -7.70
N VAL A 14 -17.62 18.25 -7.32
CA VAL A 14 -16.98 19.24 -8.21
C VAL A 14 -16.28 18.53 -9.37
N ILE A 15 -15.54 17.47 -9.09
CA ILE A 15 -14.84 16.67 -10.11
C ILE A 15 -15.85 16.07 -11.10
N GLU A 16 -16.94 15.48 -10.62
CA GLU A 16 -18.00 14.94 -11.47
C GLU A 16 -18.63 16.02 -12.37
N ALA A 17 -18.89 17.19 -11.82
CA ALA A 17 -19.46 18.31 -12.57
C ALA A 17 -18.51 18.81 -13.66
N VAL A 18 -17.21 18.89 -13.36
CA VAL A 18 -16.18 19.29 -14.33
C VAL A 18 -16.07 18.28 -15.45
N ILE A 19 -16.04 17.00 -15.14
CA ILE A 19 -15.99 15.92 -16.13
C ILE A 19 -17.22 15.96 -17.03
N GLY A 20 -18.42 16.11 -16.44
CA GLY A 20 -19.67 16.25 -17.20
C GLY A 20 -19.67 17.43 -18.12
N ALA A 21 -19.20 18.59 -17.67
CA ALA A 21 -19.10 19.81 -18.47
C ALA A 21 -18.11 19.63 -19.65
N CYS A 22 -16.97 19.02 -19.42
CA CYS A 22 -15.98 18.69 -20.46
C CYS A 22 -16.56 17.73 -21.50
N TYR A 23 -17.29 16.72 -21.06
CA TYR A 23 -17.94 15.77 -21.96
C TYR A 23 -18.94 16.44 -22.91
N LEU A 24 -19.77 17.35 -22.38
CA LEU A 24 -20.76 18.08 -23.17
C LEU A 24 -20.13 19.05 -24.20
N GLN A 25 -19.00 19.64 -23.85
CA GLN A 25 -18.32 20.62 -24.73
C GLN A 25 -17.35 19.99 -25.73
N ALA A 26 -16.56 19.03 -25.28
CA ALA A 26 -15.42 18.50 -26.05
C ALA A 26 -15.63 17.08 -26.58
N GLY A 27 -16.65 16.36 -26.11
CA GLY A 27 -16.91 14.98 -26.48
C GLY A 27 -16.12 13.99 -25.66
N TYR A 28 -16.42 12.70 -25.85
CA TYR A 28 -15.92 11.61 -25.02
C TYR A 28 -14.40 11.47 -25.06
N GLU A 29 -13.80 11.48 -26.24
CA GLU A 29 -12.35 11.24 -26.39
C GLU A 29 -11.52 12.29 -25.66
N ARG A 30 -11.84 13.56 -25.83
CA ARG A 30 -11.12 14.64 -25.16
C ARG A 30 -11.34 14.63 -23.65
N THR A 31 -12.53 14.28 -23.20
CA THR A 31 -12.82 14.16 -21.78
C THR A 31 -12.04 13.00 -21.18
N ALA A 32 -11.99 11.86 -21.84
CA ALA A 32 -11.22 10.70 -21.41
C ALA A 32 -9.72 11.02 -21.31
N GLU A 33 -9.15 11.69 -22.30
CA GLU A 33 -7.75 12.13 -22.29
C GLU A 33 -7.47 13.08 -21.12
N ALA A 34 -8.33 14.06 -20.90
CA ALA A 34 -8.18 15.02 -19.81
C ALA A 34 -8.26 14.36 -18.43
N VAL A 35 -9.14 13.39 -18.26
CA VAL A 35 -9.27 12.62 -16.99
C VAL A 35 -8.02 11.78 -16.76
N VAL A 36 -7.54 11.05 -17.77
CA VAL A 36 -6.32 10.23 -17.66
C VAL A 36 -5.12 11.12 -17.32
N GLU A 37 -4.95 12.24 -18.01
CA GLU A 37 -3.87 13.19 -17.76
C GLU A 37 -3.94 13.77 -16.33
N ALA A 38 -5.13 14.13 -15.86
CA ALA A 38 -5.32 14.68 -14.54
C ALA A 38 -5.02 13.68 -13.42
N PHE A 39 -5.33 12.39 -13.60
CA PHE A 39 -5.12 11.35 -12.60
C PHE A 39 -3.80 10.57 -12.79
N GLN A 40 -3.06 10.79 -13.86
CA GLN A 40 -1.81 10.09 -14.12
C GLN A 40 -0.79 10.19 -12.97
N PRO A 41 -0.55 11.37 -12.35
CA PRO A 41 0.37 11.46 -11.21
C PRO A 41 -0.08 10.62 -10.01
N GLU A 42 -1.38 10.49 -9.79
CA GLU A 42 -1.95 9.66 -8.71
C GLU A 42 -1.73 8.17 -8.99
N VAL A 43 -1.96 7.75 -10.23
CA VAL A 43 -1.72 6.36 -10.65
C VAL A 43 -0.24 6.01 -10.55
N GLU A 44 0.64 6.88 -11.04
CA GLU A 44 2.09 6.69 -10.93
C GLU A 44 2.54 6.58 -9.47
N ARG A 45 2.00 7.43 -8.60
CA ARG A 45 2.30 7.39 -7.17
C ARG A 45 1.82 6.08 -6.55
N ALA A 46 0.64 5.61 -6.88
CA ALA A 46 0.09 4.34 -6.41
C ALA A 46 0.94 3.15 -6.87
N LEU A 47 1.47 3.20 -8.10
CA LEU A 47 2.35 2.16 -8.63
C LEU A 47 3.75 2.18 -8.00
N GLN A 48 4.24 3.35 -7.60
CA GLN A 48 5.54 3.53 -6.95
C GLN A 48 5.51 3.19 -5.47
N ASN A 49 4.36 3.33 -4.82
CA ASN A 49 4.19 2.99 -3.41
C ASN A 49 3.70 1.54 -3.32
N PRO A 50 4.57 0.59 -2.96
CA PRO A 50 4.14 -0.79 -2.79
C PRO A 50 3.10 -0.87 -1.67
N VAL A 51 2.23 -1.88 -1.76
CA VAL A 51 1.26 -2.18 -0.71
C VAL A 51 2.01 -2.39 0.61
N ASP A 52 1.56 -1.74 1.68
CA ASP A 52 2.15 -1.91 2.99
C ASP A 52 1.58 -3.17 3.65
N PHE A 53 2.25 -4.29 3.42
CA PHE A 53 1.86 -5.59 3.98
C PHE A 53 1.97 -5.64 5.49
N LYS A 54 2.92 -4.91 6.08
CA LYS A 54 3.08 -4.82 7.52
C LYS A 54 1.87 -4.19 8.19
N SER A 55 1.38 -3.09 7.64
CA SER A 55 0.19 -2.42 8.16
C SER A 55 -1.06 -3.28 7.98
N ALA A 56 -1.22 -3.92 6.83
CA ALA A 56 -2.34 -4.81 6.56
C ALA A 56 -2.38 -5.99 7.53
N LEU A 57 -1.23 -6.61 7.78
CA LEU A 57 -1.11 -7.71 8.74
C LEU A 57 -1.39 -7.26 10.17
N GLN A 58 -0.86 -6.11 10.56
CA GLN A 58 -1.08 -5.54 11.88
C GLN A 58 -2.56 -5.27 12.13
N GLU A 59 -3.26 -4.69 11.17
CA GLU A 59 -4.70 -4.44 11.25
C GLU A 59 -5.51 -5.73 11.38
N LEU A 60 -5.16 -6.74 10.58
CA LEU A 60 -5.82 -8.04 10.62
C LEU A 60 -5.66 -8.70 11.99
N LEU A 61 -4.44 -8.72 12.53
CA LEU A 61 -4.14 -9.32 13.82
C LEU A 61 -4.72 -8.53 14.99
N ALA A 62 -4.77 -7.20 14.89
CA ALA A 62 -5.39 -6.35 15.90
C ALA A 62 -6.86 -6.70 16.11
N ARG A 63 -7.57 -7.05 15.05
CA ARG A 63 -8.97 -7.50 15.12
C ARG A 63 -9.13 -8.81 15.88
N ARG A 64 -8.07 -9.62 15.95
CA ARG A 64 -8.04 -10.89 16.69
C ARG A 64 -7.44 -10.76 18.09
N GLY A 65 -7.00 -9.54 18.46
CA GLY A 65 -6.31 -9.31 19.72
C GLY A 65 -4.88 -9.86 19.73
N GLU A 66 -4.29 -10.08 18.56
CA GLU A 66 -2.94 -10.58 18.39
C GLU A 66 -1.99 -9.47 17.95
N THR A 67 -0.70 -9.65 18.23
CA THR A 67 0.35 -8.71 17.81
C THR A 67 1.41 -9.43 17.00
N VAL A 68 1.97 -8.73 16.02
CA VAL A 68 3.07 -9.23 15.21
C VAL A 68 4.37 -8.53 15.58
N SER A 69 5.45 -9.28 15.60
CA SER A 69 6.82 -8.77 15.72
C SER A 69 7.68 -9.37 14.63
N TYR A 70 8.80 -8.73 14.36
CA TYR A 70 9.75 -9.14 13.31
C TYR A 70 11.13 -9.25 13.91
N GLU A 71 11.84 -10.33 13.57
CA GLU A 71 13.23 -10.53 13.99
C GLU A 71 14.11 -10.83 12.77
N VAL A 72 15.27 -10.21 12.73
CA VAL A 72 16.29 -10.51 11.71
C VAL A 72 17.00 -11.80 12.13
N THR A 73 16.89 -12.83 11.32
CA THR A 73 17.51 -14.13 11.59
C THR A 73 18.83 -14.34 10.85
N ALA A 74 18.99 -13.64 9.72
CA ALA A 74 20.22 -13.73 8.94
C ALA A 74 20.48 -12.41 8.22
N GLU A 75 21.76 -12.13 8.02
CA GLU A 75 22.24 -10.96 7.30
C GLU A 75 23.48 -11.39 6.55
N GLU A 76 23.39 -11.49 5.22
CA GLU A 76 24.44 -12.01 4.36
C GLU A 76 24.75 -11.07 3.21
N GLY A 77 25.98 -11.19 2.68
CA GLY A 77 26.44 -10.48 1.53
C GLY A 77 27.27 -9.24 1.83
N PRO A 78 27.94 -8.67 0.81
CA PRO A 78 28.73 -7.45 0.94
C PRO A 78 27.84 -6.23 1.21
N PRO A 79 28.37 -5.12 1.74
CA PRO A 79 27.57 -3.93 2.12
C PRO A 79 26.67 -3.38 1.01
N HIS A 80 27.05 -3.55 -0.25
CA HIS A 80 26.31 -3.06 -1.41
C HIS A 80 25.30 -4.08 -2.00
N GLU A 81 25.34 -5.34 -1.54
CA GLU A 81 24.45 -6.42 -1.97
C GLU A 81 23.99 -7.24 -0.77
N ARG A 82 23.70 -6.57 0.33
CA ARG A 82 23.30 -7.25 1.55
C ARG A 82 21.90 -7.83 1.44
N GLN A 83 21.75 -9.07 1.91
CA GLN A 83 20.47 -9.75 2.04
C GLN A 83 20.13 -9.92 3.50
N PHE A 84 18.89 -9.58 3.85
CA PHE A 84 18.35 -9.78 5.19
C PHE A 84 17.29 -10.84 5.15
N GLU A 85 17.28 -11.71 6.14
CA GLU A 85 16.22 -12.68 6.36
C GLU A 85 15.52 -12.32 7.66
N VAL A 86 14.19 -12.17 7.59
CA VAL A 86 13.35 -11.77 8.72
C VAL A 86 12.27 -12.80 8.92
N VAL A 87 11.97 -13.12 10.17
CA VAL A 87 10.81 -13.93 10.55
C VAL A 87 9.74 -13.04 11.15
N ALA A 88 8.49 -13.30 10.80
CA ALA A 88 7.33 -12.71 11.43
C ALA A 88 6.84 -13.61 12.56
N LEU A 89 6.68 -13.05 13.72
CA LEU A 89 6.24 -13.76 14.93
C LEU A 89 4.89 -13.20 15.38
N VAL A 90 3.94 -14.07 15.60
CA VAL A 90 2.64 -13.74 16.21
C VAL A 90 2.57 -14.39 17.56
N ASP A 91 2.47 -13.56 18.61
CA ASP A 91 2.48 -14.01 20.01
C ASP A 91 3.69 -14.92 20.36
N GLY A 92 4.83 -14.61 19.74
CA GLY A 92 6.07 -15.35 19.94
C GLY A 92 6.26 -16.60 19.06
N ALA A 93 5.28 -16.93 18.22
CA ALA A 93 5.34 -18.07 17.31
C ALA A 93 5.67 -17.63 15.88
N GLU A 94 6.64 -18.27 15.25
CA GLU A 94 6.98 -18.00 13.85
C GLU A 94 5.85 -18.42 12.92
N VAL A 95 5.35 -17.48 12.13
CA VAL A 95 4.26 -17.72 11.15
C VAL A 95 4.70 -17.56 9.71
N ALA A 96 5.75 -16.79 9.46
CA ALA A 96 6.24 -16.52 8.11
C ALA A 96 7.70 -16.08 8.13
N ARG A 97 8.33 -16.17 6.97
CA ARG A 97 9.68 -15.65 6.71
C ARG A 97 9.70 -14.84 5.45
N GLY A 98 10.57 -13.84 5.41
CA GLY A 98 10.80 -13.03 4.22
C GLY A 98 12.26 -12.66 4.10
N SER A 99 12.68 -12.36 2.89
CA SER A 99 14.02 -11.87 2.60
C SER A 99 13.96 -10.63 1.72
N GLY A 100 14.96 -9.79 1.79
CA GLY A 100 15.04 -8.58 1.01
C GLY A 100 16.40 -7.92 1.12
N ARG A 101 16.61 -6.87 0.34
CA ARG A 101 17.87 -6.12 0.32
C ARG A 101 18.00 -5.16 1.50
N SER A 102 16.92 -4.91 2.21
CA SER A 102 16.90 -4.12 3.44
C SER A 102 16.03 -4.82 4.47
N LYS A 103 16.17 -4.43 5.75
CA LYS A 103 15.30 -4.94 6.81
C LYS A 103 13.84 -4.66 6.49
N LYS A 104 13.53 -3.47 6.00
CA LYS A 104 12.17 -3.07 5.62
C LYS A 104 11.61 -3.98 4.53
N ASP A 105 12.39 -4.24 3.48
CA ASP A 105 11.96 -5.11 2.39
C ASP A 105 11.74 -6.55 2.86
N ALA A 106 12.63 -7.06 3.71
CA ALA A 106 12.52 -8.39 4.29
C ALA A 106 11.28 -8.51 5.21
N GLU A 107 11.00 -7.49 6.01
CA GLU A 107 9.81 -7.43 6.87
C GLU A 107 8.52 -7.39 6.03
N GLN A 108 8.49 -6.61 4.94
CA GLN A 108 7.36 -6.57 4.03
C GLN A 108 7.13 -7.93 3.36
N ALA A 109 8.18 -8.61 2.94
CA ALA A 109 8.08 -9.95 2.36
C ALA A 109 7.55 -10.97 3.38
N ALA A 110 8.01 -10.91 4.61
CA ALA A 110 7.51 -11.76 5.70
C ALA A 110 6.03 -11.50 5.99
N ALA A 111 5.63 -10.23 6.01
CA ALA A 111 4.23 -9.85 6.23
C ALA A 111 3.32 -10.32 5.08
N GLU A 112 3.77 -10.22 3.84
CA GLU A 112 3.04 -10.72 2.67
C GLU A 112 2.79 -12.22 2.79
N THR A 113 3.81 -12.98 3.13
CA THR A 113 3.71 -14.44 3.33
C THR A 113 2.77 -14.76 4.50
N ALA A 114 2.83 -14.02 5.60
CA ALA A 114 1.96 -14.20 6.73
C ALA A 114 0.48 -13.93 6.39
N LEU A 115 0.20 -12.94 5.55
CA LEU A 115 -1.15 -12.64 5.09
C LEU A 115 -1.78 -13.78 4.28
N GLU A 116 -0.97 -14.58 3.60
CA GLU A 116 -1.44 -15.75 2.86
C GLU A 116 -1.89 -16.89 3.78
N VAL A 117 -1.37 -16.93 5.02
CA VAL A 117 -1.68 -17.94 6.03
C VAL A 117 -2.95 -17.59 6.81
N PHE A 118 -3.23 -16.30 6.99
CA PHE A 118 -4.38 -15.82 7.79
C PHE A 118 -5.66 -15.55 6.97
#